data_61724eb5e0616a48950e794aaa2ccdb3
#
_entry.id   61724eb5e0616a48950e794aaa2ccdb3
#
_cell.length_a   1.000
_cell.length_b   1.000
_cell.length_c   1.000
_cell.angle_alpha   90.00
_cell.angle_beta   90.00
_cell.angle_gamma   90.00
#
_symmetry.space_group_name_H-M   'P 1'
#
loop_
_entity.id
_entity.type
_entity.pdbx_description
1 polymer ?
#
loop_
_entity_poly.entity_id
_entity_poly.type
_entity_poly.pdbx_seq_one_letter_code
_entity_poly.pdbx_strand_id
1 'polypeptide(L)'
;MVKHLPYFTLKIPPKSTALLKQAFSDFIVKEDLGYEMSGEGEFVAVKIRKTDCNTLFVGEKLAKFAGISDRNMGYAGLKDRHGITEQWFCLQMPGKETPDFSQFQLEGVEILEVTRHNRKIRTGSLKGNAFEILLRRAKESDELNERLNFVAKYGFPNYFTEQRFGRDGHNLTQAIRWAKGEIKVKDRKKRSFYLSAARSEIFNLVVAERIEQNVADQVLRDDIVQLNGSHSWFKADENEDLVVLQQRLNEQDILLTAPLIGEENLSASAIENQVVLEHQVFQELMKQERMKAARRPLLMQAKDFHWTFVEEGLKLSFYLPAGSYATALVRELVNIKEEE
;
A
#
# COMPACT_ATOMS: atom_id res chain seq x y z
N MET A 1 -15.99 15.29 5.15
CA MET A 1 -14.69 16.00 5.05
C MET A 1 -13.64 14.97 5.48
N VAL A 2 -12.67 14.67 4.66
CA VAL A 2 -11.51 13.88 5.07
C VAL A 2 -10.81 14.71 6.15
N LYS A 3 -10.79 14.22 7.39
CA LYS A 3 -10.11 14.88 8.50
C LYS A 3 -8.63 15.01 8.12
N HIS A 4 -8.03 16.15 8.32
CA HIS A 4 -6.60 16.31 8.04
C HIS A 4 -5.83 15.35 8.95
N LEU A 5 -5.19 14.34 8.35
CA LEU A 5 -4.46 13.32 9.12
C LEU A 5 -3.21 13.94 9.76
N PRO A 6 -2.95 13.71 11.06
CA PRO A 6 -1.77 14.24 11.73
C PRO A 6 -0.49 13.68 11.14
N TYR A 7 0.60 14.42 11.30
CA TYR A 7 1.95 13.98 10.95
C TYR A 7 2.59 13.27 12.14
N PHE A 8 3.25 12.17 11.89
CA PHE A 8 4.02 11.47 12.91
C PHE A 8 5.38 12.15 13.11
N THR A 9 6.01 12.54 12.02
CA THR A 9 7.29 13.25 12.02
C THR A 9 7.11 14.69 12.49
N LEU A 10 7.81 15.06 13.56
CA LEU A 10 7.80 16.39 14.18
C LEU A 10 6.41 16.92 14.60
N LYS A 11 5.33 16.15 14.45
CA LYS A 11 3.94 16.52 14.78
C LYS A 11 3.39 17.76 14.08
N ILE A 12 4.09 18.26 13.08
CA ILE A 12 3.71 19.44 12.27
C ILE A 12 3.84 19.14 10.78
N PRO A 13 3.09 19.84 9.91
CA PRO A 13 3.26 19.73 8.46
C PRO A 13 4.68 20.06 8.01
N PRO A 14 5.21 19.38 6.97
CA PRO A 14 6.49 19.74 6.38
C PRO A 14 6.48 21.19 5.87
N LYS A 15 7.59 21.90 6.07
CA LYS A 15 7.80 23.24 5.48
C LYS A 15 8.33 23.13 4.05
N SER A 16 9.14 22.11 3.79
CA SER A 16 9.68 21.85 2.47
C SER A 16 8.59 21.46 1.49
N THR A 17 8.69 21.95 0.26
CA THR A 17 7.78 21.64 -0.83
C THR A 17 8.49 20.89 -1.95
N ALA A 18 7.77 20.08 -2.70
CA ALA A 18 8.30 19.38 -3.86
C ALA A 18 7.22 19.14 -4.92
N LEU A 19 7.67 18.84 -6.14
CA LEU A 19 6.84 18.32 -7.21
C LEU A 19 7.09 16.82 -7.34
N LEU A 20 6.02 16.05 -7.49
CA LEU A 20 6.09 14.59 -7.65
C LEU A 20 5.59 14.19 -9.04
N LYS A 21 6.29 13.22 -9.68
CA LYS A 21 5.88 12.65 -10.97
C LYS A 21 5.78 13.68 -12.12
N GLN A 22 6.71 14.61 -12.20
CA GLN A 22 6.80 15.57 -13.31
C GLN A 22 7.28 14.91 -14.60
N ALA A 23 8.16 13.94 -14.48
CA ALA A 23 8.54 13.03 -15.55
C ALA A 23 8.27 11.58 -15.10
N PHE A 24 8.09 10.66 -16.04
CA PHE A 24 7.88 9.24 -15.70
C PHE A 24 9.08 8.66 -14.93
N SER A 25 10.28 9.12 -15.24
CA SER A 25 11.52 8.74 -14.53
C SER A 25 11.61 9.23 -13.10
N ASP A 26 10.74 10.15 -12.67
CA ASP A 26 10.70 10.62 -11.29
C ASP A 26 10.08 9.62 -10.33
N PHE A 27 9.42 8.58 -10.86
CA PHE A 27 8.73 7.58 -10.04
C PHE A 27 8.90 6.18 -10.65
N ILE A 28 9.88 5.46 -10.13
CA ILE A 28 10.23 4.11 -10.59
C ILE A 28 9.81 3.11 -9.53
N VAL A 29 9.13 2.04 -9.93
CA VAL A 29 8.67 0.97 -9.06
C VAL A 29 9.07 -0.38 -9.62
N LYS A 30 9.76 -1.20 -8.83
CA LYS A 30 10.18 -2.55 -9.20
C LYS A 30 9.49 -3.55 -8.28
N GLU A 31 8.69 -4.44 -8.86
CA GLU A 31 7.96 -5.47 -8.14
C GLU A 31 8.91 -6.56 -7.62
N ASP A 32 8.71 -6.96 -6.37
CA ASP A 32 9.31 -8.13 -5.76
C ASP A 32 8.22 -9.14 -5.39
N LEU A 33 8.20 -10.28 -6.07
CA LEU A 33 7.26 -11.37 -5.77
C LEU A 33 7.66 -12.15 -4.50
N GLY A 34 8.95 -12.05 -4.09
CA GLY A 34 9.49 -12.79 -2.95
C GLY A 34 9.85 -14.22 -3.24
N TYR A 35 9.84 -14.62 -4.52
CA TYR A 35 10.28 -15.93 -5.01
C TYR A 35 10.82 -15.79 -6.45
N GLU A 36 11.64 -16.74 -6.84
CA GLU A 36 12.15 -16.84 -8.20
C GLU A 36 11.23 -17.71 -9.09
N MET A 37 11.30 -17.48 -10.40
CA MET A 37 10.58 -18.32 -11.36
C MET A 37 11.21 -19.72 -11.40
N SER A 38 10.36 -20.77 -11.53
CA SER A 38 10.84 -22.16 -11.51
C SER A 38 11.59 -22.59 -12.77
N GLY A 39 11.52 -21.83 -13.86
CA GLY A 39 12.11 -22.19 -15.16
C GLY A 39 11.29 -23.17 -15.96
N GLU A 40 10.28 -23.80 -15.36
CA GLU A 40 9.43 -24.83 -15.98
C GLU A 40 7.96 -24.66 -15.55
N GLY A 41 7.06 -25.38 -16.18
CA GLY A 41 5.63 -25.38 -15.83
C GLY A 41 4.71 -24.86 -16.92
N GLU A 42 3.43 -24.78 -16.61
CA GLU A 42 2.36 -24.44 -17.55
C GLU A 42 2.18 -22.93 -17.79
N PHE A 43 2.77 -22.09 -16.97
CA PHE A 43 2.65 -20.64 -17.10
C PHE A 43 3.89 -20.06 -17.79
N VAL A 44 3.67 -19.24 -18.82
CA VAL A 44 4.72 -18.36 -19.35
C VAL A 44 4.76 -17.12 -18.48
N ALA A 45 5.85 -16.90 -17.76
CA ALA A 45 6.09 -15.72 -16.97
C ALA A 45 6.84 -14.67 -17.77
N VAL A 46 6.30 -13.47 -17.83
CA VAL A 46 6.85 -12.35 -18.59
C VAL A 46 7.08 -11.17 -17.67
N LYS A 47 8.33 -10.77 -17.48
CA LYS A 47 8.69 -9.53 -16.76
C LYS A 47 8.75 -8.39 -17.75
N ILE A 48 8.07 -7.34 -17.44
CA ILE A 48 8.05 -6.14 -18.28
C ILE A 48 8.48 -4.90 -17.52
N ARG A 49 8.97 -3.91 -18.24
CA ARG A 49 9.01 -2.51 -17.83
C ARG A 49 7.98 -1.74 -18.65
N LYS A 50 7.13 -0.97 -17.99
CA LYS A 50 6.15 -0.12 -18.66
C LYS A 50 6.31 1.34 -18.25
N THR A 51 6.06 2.24 -19.18
CA THR A 51 6.07 3.69 -19.02
C THR A 51 4.73 4.24 -19.54
N ASP A 52 4.02 5.01 -18.73
CA ASP A 52 2.69 5.58 -19.04
C ASP A 52 1.65 4.56 -19.51
N CYS A 53 1.73 3.34 -19.07
CA CYS A 53 0.82 2.27 -19.46
C CYS A 53 0.02 1.73 -18.26
N ASN A 54 -1.25 1.39 -18.49
CA ASN A 54 -2.11 0.74 -17.50
C ASN A 54 -1.80 -0.77 -17.44
N THR A 55 -1.70 -1.33 -16.24
CA THR A 55 -1.40 -2.76 -16.02
C THR A 55 -2.39 -3.68 -16.76
N LEU A 56 -3.70 -3.41 -16.67
CA LEU A 56 -4.71 -4.26 -17.31
C LEU A 56 -4.58 -4.22 -18.82
N PHE A 57 -4.40 -3.04 -19.40
CA PHE A 57 -4.19 -2.88 -20.84
C PHE A 57 -2.99 -3.67 -21.36
N VAL A 58 -1.85 -3.60 -20.64
CA VAL A 58 -0.66 -4.38 -21.01
C VAL A 58 -0.94 -5.88 -20.91
N GLY A 59 -1.60 -6.32 -19.83
CA GLY A 59 -1.98 -7.73 -19.65
C GLY A 59 -2.87 -8.26 -20.78
N GLU A 60 -3.88 -7.49 -21.21
CA GLU A 60 -4.74 -7.81 -22.36
C GLU A 60 -3.95 -7.95 -23.66
N LYS A 61 -2.98 -7.06 -23.91
CA LYS A 61 -2.10 -7.13 -25.08
C LYS A 61 -1.20 -8.36 -25.06
N LEU A 62 -0.62 -8.70 -23.91
CA LEU A 62 0.18 -9.92 -23.73
C LEU A 62 -0.66 -11.19 -23.94
N ALA A 63 -1.87 -11.25 -23.37
CA ALA A 63 -2.79 -12.38 -23.55
C ALA A 63 -3.17 -12.56 -25.03
N LYS A 64 -3.52 -11.47 -25.71
CA LYS A 64 -3.83 -11.46 -27.14
C LYS A 64 -2.66 -11.95 -28.00
N PHE A 65 -1.46 -11.46 -27.71
CA PHE A 65 -0.23 -11.87 -28.40
C PHE A 65 0.03 -13.38 -28.23
N ALA A 66 -0.16 -13.89 -27.02
CA ALA A 66 0.00 -15.31 -26.72
C ALA A 66 -1.17 -16.20 -27.19
N GLY A 67 -2.22 -15.63 -27.77
CA GLY A 67 -3.39 -16.37 -28.24
C GLY A 67 -4.19 -17.05 -27.11
N ILE A 68 -4.29 -16.40 -25.96
CA ILE A 68 -5.06 -16.87 -24.79
C ILE A 68 -6.14 -15.87 -24.39
N SER A 69 -7.13 -16.34 -23.63
CA SER A 69 -8.12 -15.47 -23.00
C SER A 69 -7.51 -14.70 -21.83
N ASP A 70 -7.97 -13.47 -21.60
CA ASP A 70 -7.57 -12.61 -20.46
C ASP A 70 -7.76 -13.29 -19.09
N ARG A 71 -8.71 -14.22 -18.97
CA ARG A 71 -8.95 -15.03 -17.76
C ARG A 71 -7.76 -15.94 -17.42
N ASN A 72 -6.97 -16.29 -18.41
CA ASN A 72 -5.78 -17.12 -18.28
C ASN A 72 -4.50 -16.32 -18.02
N MET A 73 -4.61 -15.01 -17.92
CA MET A 73 -3.54 -14.10 -17.52
C MET A 73 -3.62 -13.82 -16.01
N GLY A 74 -2.46 -13.64 -15.36
CA GLY A 74 -2.33 -13.27 -13.97
C GLY A 74 -1.24 -12.23 -13.75
N TYR A 75 -1.39 -11.47 -12.68
CA TYR A 75 -0.42 -10.47 -12.19
C TYR A 75 -0.60 -10.30 -10.67
N ALA A 76 0.45 -9.83 -9.97
CA ALA A 76 0.40 -9.72 -8.51
C ALA A 76 -0.31 -8.45 -8.01
N GLY A 77 -0.25 -7.37 -8.77
CA GLY A 77 -0.90 -6.11 -8.40
C GLY A 77 -0.92 -5.09 -9.52
N LEU A 78 -1.80 -4.11 -9.37
CA LEU A 78 -1.82 -2.96 -10.26
C LEU A 78 -0.62 -2.05 -9.94
N LYS A 79 0.01 -1.50 -10.97
CA LYS A 79 1.08 -0.52 -10.85
C LYS A 79 0.62 0.81 -11.44
N ASP A 80 1.13 1.90 -10.88
CA ASP A 80 0.84 3.24 -11.35
C ASP A 80 1.04 3.37 -12.86
N ARG A 81 0.17 4.14 -13.50
CA ARG A 81 0.31 4.52 -14.90
C ARG A 81 1.41 5.57 -15.05
N HIS A 82 1.33 6.65 -14.25
CA HIS A 82 2.30 7.75 -14.26
C HIS A 82 3.58 7.34 -13.51
N GLY A 83 4.52 6.77 -14.27
CA GLY A 83 5.81 6.31 -13.79
C GLY A 83 6.39 5.21 -14.66
N ILE A 84 7.58 4.76 -14.31
CA ILE A 84 8.24 3.58 -14.88
C ILE A 84 8.05 2.44 -13.88
N THR A 85 7.42 1.35 -14.31
CA THR A 85 7.18 0.23 -13.40
C THR A 85 7.58 -1.11 -13.99
N GLU A 86 8.23 -1.93 -13.19
CA GLU A 86 8.57 -3.31 -13.55
C GLU A 86 7.66 -4.27 -12.80
N GLN A 87 7.09 -5.23 -13.51
CA GLN A 87 6.21 -6.25 -12.93
C GLN A 87 6.19 -7.53 -13.75
N TRP A 88 5.72 -8.60 -13.11
CA TRP A 88 5.50 -9.89 -13.74
C TRP A 88 4.06 -10.09 -14.16
N PHE A 89 3.89 -10.67 -15.34
CA PHE A 89 2.65 -11.30 -15.78
C PHE A 89 2.87 -12.79 -15.96
N CYS A 90 1.83 -13.60 -15.75
CA CYS A 90 1.84 -14.99 -16.14
C CYS A 90 0.68 -15.31 -17.07
N LEU A 91 0.97 -16.12 -18.08
CA LEU A 91 0.06 -16.55 -19.13
C LEU A 91 -0.09 -18.06 -19.06
N GLN A 92 -1.29 -18.56 -18.79
CA GLN A 92 -1.53 -19.99 -18.66
C GLN A 92 -1.56 -20.65 -20.04
N MET A 93 -0.55 -21.45 -20.33
CA MET A 93 -0.32 -22.08 -21.64
C MET A 93 0.11 -23.55 -21.48
N PRO A 94 -0.77 -24.43 -20.93
CA PRO A 94 -0.43 -25.82 -20.75
C PRO A 94 -0.21 -26.52 -22.09
N GLY A 95 0.90 -27.26 -22.20
CA GLY A 95 1.25 -28.03 -23.39
C GLY A 95 1.55 -27.22 -24.65
N LYS A 96 1.63 -25.89 -24.55
CA LYS A 96 1.97 -24.99 -25.65
C LYS A 96 3.41 -24.49 -25.54
N GLU A 97 4.03 -24.24 -26.68
CA GLU A 97 5.32 -23.57 -26.69
C GLU A 97 5.24 -22.11 -26.22
N THR A 98 6.36 -21.60 -25.71
CA THR A 98 6.47 -20.20 -25.34
C THR A 98 6.53 -19.36 -26.61
N PRO A 99 5.63 -18.36 -26.80
CA PRO A 99 5.70 -17.45 -27.93
C PRO A 99 7.04 -16.70 -27.99
N ASP A 100 7.45 -16.35 -29.20
CA ASP A 100 8.63 -15.50 -29.36
C ASP A 100 8.30 -14.04 -29.01
N PHE A 101 8.52 -13.66 -27.76
CA PHE A 101 8.26 -12.31 -27.26
C PHE A 101 9.20 -11.23 -27.83
N SER A 102 10.24 -11.60 -28.60
CA SER A 102 11.01 -10.62 -29.38
C SER A 102 10.17 -9.92 -30.45
N GLN A 103 9.07 -10.55 -30.84
CA GLN A 103 8.09 -10.01 -31.81
C GLN A 103 6.99 -9.17 -31.12
N PHE A 104 6.93 -9.16 -29.80
CA PHE A 104 5.94 -8.35 -29.09
C PHE A 104 6.33 -6.87 -29.15
N GLN A 105 5.44 -6.05 -29.70
CA GLN A 105 5.64 -4.60 -29.78
C GLN A 105 4.43 -3.89 -29.18
N LEU A 106 4.68 -3.08 -28.18
CA LEU A 106 3.69 -2.20 -27.57
C LEU A 106 4.42 -0.93 -27.08
N GLU A 107 3.96 0.22 -27.55
CA GLU A 107 4.52 1.50 -27.15
C GLU A 107 4.53 1.65 -25.62
N GLY A 108 5.66 2.11 -25.08
CA GLY A 108 5.86 2.26 -23.65
C GLY A 108 6.04 0.94 -22.88
N VAL A 109 6.22 -0.20 -23.55
CA VAL A 109 6.45 -1.50 -22.89
C VAL A 109 7.68 -2.18 -23.45
N GLU A 110 8.55 -2.60 -22.54
CA GLU A 110 9.76 -3.38 -22.80
C GLU A 110 9.66 -4.75 -22.13
N ILE A 111 9.95 -5.83 -22.85
CA ILE A 111 10.08 -7.17 -22.28
C ILE A 111 11.47 -7.31 -21.67
N LEU A 112 11.55 -7.53 -20.35
CA LEU A 112 12.81 -7.68 -19.64
C LEU A 112 13.25 -9.14 -19.54
N GLU A 113 12.30 -10.05 -19.33
CA GLU A 113 12.57 -11.46 -19.12
C GLU A 113 11.36 -12.30 -19.51
N VAL A 114 11.60 -13.47 -20.09
CA VAL A 114 10.58 -14.47 -20.38
C VAL A 114 11.08 -15.82 -19.89
N THR A 115 10.27 -16.50 -19.09
CA THR A 115 10.60 -17.82 -18.53
C THR A 115 9.32 -18.64 -18.28
N ARG A 116 9.46 -19.81 -17.72
CA ARG A 116 8.32 -20.63 -17.28
C ARG A 116 8.16 -20.61 -15.77
N HIS A 117 6.92 -20.87 -15.33
CA HIS A 117 6.61 -21.00 -13.92
C HIS A 117 5.53 -22.05 -13.68
N ASN A 118 5.60 -22.72 -12.52
CA ASN A 118 4.70 -23.81 -12.17
C ASN A 118 3.42 -23.36 -11.45
N ARG A 119 3.28 -22.07 -11.12
CA ARG A 119 2.12 -21.50 -10.42
C ARG A 119 1.61 -20.22 -11.06
N LYS A 120 0.30 -19.97 -10.93
CA LYS A 120 -0.31 -18.72 -11.34
C LYS A 120 0.08 -17.59 -10.40
N ILE A 121 0.61 -16.49 -10.93
CA ILE A 121 0.76 -15.23 -10.20
C ILE A 121 -0.64 -14.67 -9.95
N ARG A 122 -1.01 -14.50 -8.69
CA ARG A 122 -2.34 -14.02 -8.29
C ARG A 122 -2.26 -12.63 -7.68
N THR A 123 -3.31 -11.86 -7.83
CA THR A 123 -3.43 -10.55 -7.17
C THR A 123 -3.23 -10.70 -5.66
N GLY A 124 -2.36 -9.85 -5.11
CA GLY A 124 -1.97 -9.88 -3.70
C GLY A 124 -0.77 -10.79 -3.39
N SER A 125 -0.23 -11.53 -4.36
CA SER A 125 0.88 -12.47 -4.15
C SER A 125 2.27 -11.85 -4.26
N LEU A 126 2.42 -10.55 -4.08
CA LEU A 126 3.74 -9.89 -4.05
C LEU A 126 4.24 -9.72 -2.62
N LYS A 127 5.55 -9.76 -2.43
CA LYS A 127 6.22 -9.47 -1.17
C LYS A 127 6.32 -7.96 -0.93
N GLY A 128 6.63 -7.19 -1.97
CA GLY A 128 6.76 -5.75 -1.87
C GLY A 128 7.20 -5.10 -3.17
N ASN A 129 7.64 -3.86 -3.06
CA ASN A 129 8.15 -3.08 -4.18
C ASN A 129 9.37 -2.26 -3.74
N ALA A 130 10.37 -2.18 -4.61
CA ALA A 130 11.43 -1.20 -4.51
C ALA A 130 11.03 0.07 -5.25
N PHE A 131 11.34 1.22 -4.66
CA PHE A 131 11.02 2.55 -5.18
C PHE A 131 12.29 3.36 -5.40
N GLU A 132 12.31 4.10 -6.50
CA GLU A 132 13.23 5.20 -6.74
C GLU A 132 12.39 6.43 -7.08
N ILE A 133 12.48 7.49 -6.28
CA ILE A 133 11.62 8.68 -6.41
C ILE A 133 12.49 9.92 -6.46
N LEU A 134 12.23 10.80 -7.43
CA LEU A 134 12.77 12.15 -7.46
C LEU A 134 11.68 13.16 -7.05
N LEU A 135 11.90 13.80 -5.92
CA LEU A 135 11.10 14.91 -5.43
C LEU A 135 11.71 16.21 -5.97
N ARG A 136 11.18 16.68 -7.11
CA ARG A 136 11.74 17.86 -7.78
C ARG A 136 11.55 19.12 -6.96
N ARG A 137 12.51 20.03 -7.07
CA ARG A 137 12.55 21.33 -6.37
C ARG A 137 12.65 21.21 -4.84
N ALA A 138 12.72 20.00 -4.25
CA ALA A 138 13.00 19.85 -2.83
C ALA A 138 14.44 20.32 -2.56
N LYS A 139 14.58 21.30 -1.65
CA LYS A 139 15.88 21.85 -1.26
C LYS A 139 16.29 21.31 0.09
N GLU A 140 17.57 21.06 0.24
CA GLU A 140 18.15 20.67 1.52
C GLU A 140 17.87 21.75 2.59
N SER A 141 17.45 21.29 3.75
CA SER A 141 17.23 22.12 4.93
C SER A 141 17.36 21.28 6.20
N ASP A 142 17.64 21.91 7.33
CA ASP A 142 17.75 21.22 8.62
C ASP A 142 16.45 20.48 8.96
N GLU A 143 15.30 21.09 8.70
CA GLU A 143 13.99 20.48 8.96
C GLU A 143 13.75 19.23 8.08
N LEU A 144 14.09 19.28 6.81
CA LEU A 144 13.96 18.12 5.92
C LEU A 144 14.94 17.01 6.29
N ASN A 145 16.16 17.35 6.65
CA ASN A 145 17.15 16.37 7.15
C ASN A 145 16.69 15.72 8.46
N GLU A 146 16.09 16.48 9.39
CA GLU A 146 15.49 15.93 10.61
C GLU A 146 14.37 14.96 10.31
N ARG A 147 13.46 15.28 9.36
CA ARG A 147 12.37 14.39 8.91
C ARG A 147 12.90 13.10 8.26
N LEU A 148 13.89 13.21 7.39
CA LEU A 148 14.53 12.06 6.74
C LEU A 148 15.11 11.10 7.78
N ASN A 149 15.88 11.64 8.73
CA ASN A 149 16.46 10.85 9.83
C ASN A 149 15.39 10.23 10.74
N PHE A 150 14.31 10.99 11.03
CA PHE A 150 13.19 10.48 11.82
C PHE A 150 12.50 9.31 11.13
N VAL A 151 12.15 9.46 9.85
CA VAL A 151 11.50 8.40 9.05
C VAL A 151 12.41 7.18 8.92
N ALA A 152 13.71 7.36 8.72
CA ALA A 152 14.68 6.27 8.68
C ALA A 152 14.70 5.45 9.98
N LYS A 153 14.58 6.13 11.13
CA LYS A 153 14.67 5.52 12.46
C LYS A 153 13.34 4.94 12.96
N TYR A 154 12.25 5.70 12.82
CA TYR A 154 10.96 5.38 13.44
C TYR A 154 9.88 4.96 12.45
N GLY A 155 10.15 5.08 11.14
CA GLY A 155 9.17 4.79 10.11
C GLY A 155 8.15 5.92 9.91
N PHE A 156 7.04 5.57 9.30
CA PHE A 156 5.97 6.50 8.92
C PHE A 156 4.59 5.84 9.11
N PRO A 157 3.52 6.63 9.28
CA PRO A 157 2.16 6.10 9.39
C PRO A 157 1.76 5.38 8.12
N ASN A 158 1.25 4.16 8.27
CA ASN A 158 0.81 3.33 7.15
C ASN A 158 -0.57 3.74 6.60
N TYR A 159 -0.82 5.04 6.52
CA TYR A 159 -2.08 5.59 6.06
C TYR A 159 -2.49 5.09 4.67
N PHE A 160 -3.77 4.87 4.51
CA PHE A 160 -4.36 4.83 3.19
C PHE A 160 -4.43 6.25 2.63
N THR A 161 -3.93 6.42 1.41
CA THR A 161 -3.85 7.72 0.74
C THR A 161 -5.13 8.03 -0.04
N GLU A 162 -5.22 9.24 -0.59
CA GLU A 162 -6.41 9.76 -1.29
C GLU A 162 -6.96 8.83 -2.38
N GLN A 163 -6.07 8.13 -3.10
CA GLN A 163 -6.48 7.17 -4.14
C GLN A 163 -7.45 6.10 -3.62
N ARG A 164 -7.34 5.72 -2.34
CA ARG A 164 -8.23 4.74 -1.71
C ARG A 164 -9.65 5.25 -1.58
N PHE A 165 -9.81 6.53 -1.37
CA PHE A 165 -11.09 7.17 -1.12
C PHE A 165 -11.79 7.66 -2.39
N GLY A 166 -11.13 7.52 -3.56
CA GLY A 166 -11.63 7.99 -4.84
C GLY A 166 -11.44 9.51 -5.03
N ARG A 167 -11.70 9.98 -6.23
CA ARG A 167 -11.57 11.41 -6.54
C ARG A 167 -12.44 12.22 -5.57
N ASP A 168 -11.83 13.21 -4.92
CA ASP A 168 -12.45 14.09 -3.92
C ASP A 168 -13.16 13.33 -2.78
N GLY A 169 -12.67 12.14 -2.41
CA GLY A 169 -13.26 11.31 -1.35
C GLY A 169 -14.61 10.67 -1.71
N HIS A 170 -14.93 10.60 -3.00
CA HIS A 170 -16.24 10.11 -3.49
C HIS A 170 -16.62 8.74 -2.93
N ASN A 171 -15.68 7.78 -2.88
CA ASN A 171 -15.96 6.43 -2.38
C ASN A 171 -16.35 6.44 -0.91
N LEU A 172 -15.69 7.27 -0.09
CA LEU A 172 -16.03 7.41 1.33
C LEU A 172 -17.40 8.07 1.51
N THR A 173 -17.69 9.13 0.76
CA THR A 173 -18.98 9.81 0.77
C THR A 173 -20.12 8.83 0.43
N GLN A 174 -19.94 8.02 -0.60
CA GLN A 174 -20.95 7.02 -0.96
C GLN A 174 -21.05 5.88 0.08
N ALA A 175 -19.94 5.50 0.70
CA ALA A 175 -19.95 4.51 1.79
C ALA A 175 -20.76 5.02 2.99
N ILE A 176 -20.61 6.28 3.37
CA ILE A 176 -21.40 6.92 4.44
C ILE A 176 -22.90 6.92 4.10
N ARG A 177 -23.26 7.34 2.89
CA ARG A 177 -24.65 7.34 2.43
C ARG A 177 -25.27 5.93 2.41
N TRP A 178 -24.47 4.95 2.00
CA TRP A 178 -24.91 3.55 2.01
C TRP A 178 -25.08 3.03 3.43
N ALA A 179 -24.12 3.27 4.32
CA ALA A 179 -24.20 2.88 5.73
C ALA A 179 -25.41 3.48 6.45
N LYS A 180 -25.81 4.73 6.09
CA LYS A 180 -27.02 5.40 6.60
C LYS A 180 -28.32 4.93 5.93
N GLY A 181 -28.24 4.03 4.95
CA GLY A 181 -29.43 3.56 4.21
C GLY A 181 -29.99 4.56 3.19
N GLU A 182 -29.31 5.66 2.90
CA GLU A 182 -29.75 6.69 1.95
C GLU A 182 -29.69 6.22 0.50
N ILE A 183 -28.82 5.25 0.22
CA ILE A 183 -28.65 4.67 -1.11
C ILE A 183 -28.57 3.14 -1.05
N LYS A 184 -28.90 2.50 -2.18
CA LYS A 184 -28.68 1.06 -2.39
C LYS A 184 -27.61 0.87 -3.45
N VAL A 185 -26.58 0.07 -3.16
CA VAL A 185 -25.46 -0.19 -4.08
C VAL A 185 -25.61 -1.60 -4.65
N LYS A 186 -25.99 -1.72 -5.93
CA LYS A 186 -26.16 -3.01 -6.63
C LYS A 186 -24.89 -3.46 -7.34
N ASP A 187 -24.11 -2.52 -7.86
CA ASP A 187 -22.89 -2.80 -8.61
C ASP A 187 -21.81 -3.38 -7.71
N ARG A 188 -21.31 -4.58 -8.03
CA ARG A 188 -20.35 -5.33 -7.22
C ARG A 188 -19.01 -4.60 -7.07
N LYS A 189 -18.55 -3.91 -8.13
CA LYS A 189 -17.28 -3.16 -8.08
C LYS A 189 -17.41 -1.94 -7.17
N LYS A 190 -18.50 -1.19 -7.30
CA LYS A 190 -18.79 -0.04 -6.43
C LYS A 190 -18.91 -0.46 -4.97
N ARG A 191 -19.61 -1.57 -4.68
CA ARG A 191 -19.68 -2.15 -3.31
C ARG A 191 -18.30 -2.37 -2.75
N SER A 192 -17.41 -3.03 -3.51
CA SER A 192 -16.03 -3.29 -3.08
C SER A 192 -15.26 -2.00 -2.79
N PHE A 193 -15.37 -0.99 -3.63
CA PHE A 193 -14.68 0.29 -3.41
C PHE A 193 -15.20 1.04 -2.17
N TYR A 194 -16.51 1.08 -1.97
CA TYR A 194 -17.12 1.77 -0.83
C TYR A 194 -16.82 1.08 0.49
N LEU A 195 -16.91 -0.24 0.56
CA LEU A 195 -16.53 -1.03 1.74
C LEU A 195 -15.06 -0.85 2.07
N SER A 196 -14.20 -0.88 1.04
CA SER A 196 -12.77 -0.66 1.22
C SER A 196 -12.49 0.75 1.75
N ALA A 197 -13.17 1.79 1.24
CA ALA A 197 -13.00 3.15 1.72
C ALA A 197 -13.43 3.30 3.19
N ALA A 198 -14.58 2.74 3.58
CA ALA A 198 -15.06 2.77 4.95
C ALA A 198 -14.07 2.12 5.94
N ARG A 199 -13.54 0.94 5.60
CA ARG A 199 -12.54 0.24 6.43
C ARG A 199 -11.23 1.02 6.54
N SER A 200 -10.81 1.62 5.44
CA SER A 200 -9.58 2.43 5.38
C SER A 200 -9.69 3.70 6.20
N GLU A 201 -10.88 4.31 6.25
CA GLU A 201 -11.14 5.47 7.09
C GLU A 201 -11.00 5.14 8.57
N ILE A 202 -11.62 4.05 9.05
CA ILE A 202 -11.48 3.62 10.44
C ILE A 202 -10.01 3.34 10.79
N PHE A 203 -9.28 2.65 9.93
CA PHE A 203 -7.84 2.44 10.11
C PHE A 203 -7.10 3.76 10.27
N ASN A 204 -7.29 4.70 9.34
CA ASN A 204 -6.62 6.00 9.37
C ASN A 204 -6.96 6.79 10.63
N LEU A 205 -8.21 6.74 11.10
CA LEU A 205 -8.65 7.43 12.32
C LEU A 205 -8.00 6.84 13.58
N VAL A 206 -7.86 5.51 13.67
CA VAL A 206 -7.16 4.88 14.80
C VAL A 206 -5.69 5.28 14.81
N VAL A 207 -5.02 5.28 13.65
CA VAL A 207 -3.62 5.74 13.54
C VAL A 207 -3.50 7.21 13.94
N ALA A 208 -4.42 8.06 13.44
CA ALA A 208 -4.44 9.49 13.74
C ALA A 208 -4.59 9.74 15.25
N GLU A 209 -5.55 9.08 15.92
CA GLU A 209 -5.79 9.23 17.33
C GLU A 209 -4.56 8.84 18.17
N ARG A 210 -3.88 7.75 17.80
CA ARG A 210 -2.64 7.33 18.47
C ARG A 210 -1.50 8.34 18.29
N ILE A 211 -1.40 8.99 17.13
CA ILE A 211 -0.41 10.04 16.91
C ILE A 211 -0.73 11.28 17.73
N GLU A 212 -2.00 11.70 17.76
CA GLU A 212 -2.45 12.86 18.55
C GLU A 212 -2.21 12.65 20.05
N GLN A 213 -2.43 11.43 20.57
CA GLN A 213 -2.16 11.07 21.95
C GLN A 213 -0.68 10.75 22.25
N ASN A 214 0.23 10.83 21.26
CA ASN A 214 1.66 10.50 21.38
C ASN A 214 1.96 9.06 21.82
N VAL A 215 1.14 8.11 21.38
CA VAL A 215 1.28 6.67 21.69
C VAL A 215 1.32 5.79 20.43
N ALA A 216 1.65 6.36 19.28
CA ALA A 216 1.69 5.61 18.01
C ALA A 216 2.80 4.53 17.96
N ASP A 217 3.84 4.68 18.76
CA ASP A 217 5.00 3.79 18.90
C ASP A 217 5.06 3.09 20.27
N GLN A 218 3.95 3.10 21.02
CA GLN A 218 3.86 2.50 22.35
C GLN A 218 2.85 1.35 22.36
N VAL A 219 3.22 0.24 22.99
CA VAL A 219 2.30 -0.87 23.24
C VAL A 219 1.37 -0.50 24.40
N LEU A 220 0.08 -0.48 24.13
CA LEU A 220 -0.96 -0.26 25.12
C LEU A 220 -1.61 -1.59 25.50
N ARG A 221 -2.25 -1.60 26.70
CA ARG A 221 -3.05 -2.74 27.15
C ARG A 221 -4.15 -3.03 26.11
N ASP A 222 -4.33 -4.30 25.81
CA ASP A 222 -5.27 -4.83 24.84
C ASP A 222 -4.96 -4.49 23.37
N ASP A 223 -3.81 -3.92 23.06
CA ASP A 223 -3.37 -3.80 21.66
C ASP A 223 -3.27 -5.18 21.01
N ILE A 224 -3.58 -5.21 19.72
CA ILE A 224 -3.38 -6.38 18.89
C ILE A 224 -2.12 -6.16 18.08
N VAL A 225 -1.11 -7.00 18.36
CA VAL A 225 0.20 -6.95 17.74
C VAL A 225 0.40 -8.11 16.78
N GLN A 226 1.16 -7.89 15.73
CA GLN A 226 1.46 -8.88 14.69
C GLN A 226 2.94 -9.26 14.76
N LEU A 227 3.25 -10.54 14.62
CA LEU A 227 4.63 -10.99 14.43
C LEU A 227 5.17 -10.47 13.10
N ASN A 228 6.30 -9.79 13.12
CA ASN A 228 6.90 -9.25 11.90
C ASN A 228 7.30 -10.38 10.95
N GLY A 229 7.00 -10.19 9.65
CA GLY A 229 7.22 -11.22 8.63
C GLY A 229 6.18 -12.35 8.60
N SER A 230 5.14 -12.27 9.43
CA SER A 230 4.04 -13.23 9.53
C SER A 230 2.68 -12.52 9.46
N HIS A 231 1.61 -13.27 9.25
CA HIS A 231 0.23 -12.81 9.42
C HIS A 231 -0.37 -13.18 10.78
N SER A 232 0.43 -13.80 11.66
CA SER A 232 0.00 -14.17 13.00
C SER A 232 -0.01 -12.97 13.92
N TRP A 233 -1.06 -12.84 14.72
CA TRP A 233 -1.22 -11.76 15.68
C TRP A 233 -1.71 -12.31 17.03
N PHE A 234 -1.49 -11.54 18.08
CA PHE A 234 -1.96 -11.82 19.42
C PHE A 234 -2.32 -10.54 20.15
N LYS A 235 -3.01 -10.67 21.27
CA LYS A 235 -3.47 -9.55 22.08
C LYS A 235 -2.50 -9.30 23.24
N ALA A 236 -2.15 -8.06 23.52
CA ALA A 236 -1.38 -7.62 24.67
C ALA A 236 -2.31 -7.53 25.88
N ASP A 237 -2.87 -8.67 26.30
CA ASP A 237 -3.81 -8.77 27.42
C ASP A 237 -3.09 -8.70 28.79
N GLU A 238 -3.84 -8.91 29.87
CA GLU A 238 -3.34 -8.82 31.24
C GLU A 238 -2.23 -9.85 31.58
N ASN A 239 -2.09 -10.91 30.79
CA ASN A 239 -1.05 -11.93 30.97
C ASN A 239 0.28 -11.52 30.33
N GLU A 240 0.28 -10.50 29.50
CA GLU A 240 1.46 -10.02 28.80
C GLU A 240 2.17 -8.89 29.55
N ASP A 241 3.50 -8.94 29.59
CA ASP A 241 4.33 -7.85 30.13
C ASP A 241 4.53 -6.77 29.05
N LEU A 242 3.94 -5.59 29.25
CA LEU A 242 4.04 -4.48 28.30
C LEU A 242 5.46 -3.96 28.12
N VAL A 243 6.34 -4.10 29.12
CA VAL A 243 7.75 -3.68 29.00
C VAL A 243 8.47 -4.62 28.02
N VAL A 244 8.24 -5.92 28.13
CA VAL A 244 8.79 -6.92 27.22
C VAL A 244 8.24 -6.72 25.81
N LEU A 245 6.92 -6.47 25.66
CA LEU A 245 6.33 -6.20 24.36
C LEU A 245 6.86 -4.91 23.72
N GLN A 246 7.08 -3.86 24.54
CA GLN A 246 7.68 -2.62 24.04
C GLN A 246 9.11 -2.85 23.53
N GLN A 247 9.90 -3.66 24.21
CA GLN A 247 11.23 -4.03 23.73
C GLN A 247 11.14 -4.78 22.41
N ARG A 248 10.27 -5.77 22.29
CA ARG A 248 10.03 -6.52 21.04
C ARG A 248 9.59 -5.61 19.89
N LEU A 249 8.77 -4.60 20.19
CA LEU A 249 8.36 -3.58 19.21
C LEU A 249 9.57 -2.76 18.74
N ASN A 250 10.42 -2.32 19.66
CA ASN A 250 11.63 -1.53 19.36
C ASN A 250 12.65 -2.35 18.53
N GLU A 251 12.71 -3.66 18.77
CA GLU A 251 13.53 -4.62 18.00
C GLU A 251 12.88 -5.05 16.68
N GLN A 252 11.68 -4.55 16.38
CA GLN A 252 10.90 -4.90 15.19
C GLN A 252 10.54 -6.40 15.07
N ASP A 253 10.50 -7.10 16.17
CA ASP A 253 10.01 -8.48 16.24
C ASP A 253 8.48 -8.55 16.14
N ILE A 254 7.80 -7.52 16.67
CA ILE A 254 6.36 -7.33 16.55
C ILE A 254 6.03 -5.96 15.96
N LEU A 255 4.80 -5.83 15.43
CA LEU A 255 4.25 -4.61 14.87
C LEU A 255 2.92 -4.29 15.56
N LEU A 256 2.71 -3.03 15.95
CA LEU A 256 1.39 -2.54 16.34
C LEU A 256 0.46 -2.56 15.14
N THR A 257 -0.80 -2.91 15.35
CA THR A 257 -1.80 -2.97 14.27
C THR A 257 -3.06 -2.18 14.60
N ALA A 258 -3.78 -1.77 13.56
CA ALA A 258 -5.12 -1.23 13.67
C ALA A 258 -6.11 -2.04 12.80
N PRO A 259 -7.43 -1.93 13.04
CA PRO A 259 -8.41 -2.77 12.39
C PRO A 259 -8.67 -2.36 10.95
N LEU A 260 -8.85 -3.36 10.12
CA LEU A 260 -9.73 -3.27 8.96
C LEU A 260 -11.04 -3.93 9.38
N ILE A 261 -11.98 -3.12 9.85
CA ILE A 261 -13.21 -3.59 10.48
C ILE A 261 -14.00 -4.59 9.62
N GLY A 262 -14.64 -5.55 10.25
CA GLY A 262 -15.41 -6.61 9.59
C GLY A 262 -16.71 -6.89 10.33
N GLU A 263 -17.34 -8.03 10.02
CA GLU A 263 -18.57 -8.49 10.66
C GLU A 263 -18.39 -8.63 12.18
N GLU A 264 -17.27 -9.24 12.56
CA GLU A 264 -16.86 -9.38 13.95
C GLU A 264 -15.51 -8.68 14.13
N ASN A 265 -15.36 -7.92 15.19
CA ASN A 265 -14.08 -7.32 15.54
C ASN A 265 -13.62 -7.85 16.90
N LEU A 266 -12.31 -7.93 17.04
CA LEU A 266 -11.71 -8.24 18.32
C LEU A 266 -11.86 -7.05 19.26
N SER A 267 -12.12 -7.31 20.52
CA SER A 267 -11.98 -6.28 21.56
C SER A 267 -10.49 -5.93 21.66
N ALA A 268 -10.18 -4.66 21.45
CA ALA A 268 -8.82 -4.14 21.41
C ALA A 268 -8.61 -3.00 22.43
N SER A 269 -7.54 -2.23 22.27
CA SER A 269 -7.24 -1.09 23.16
C SER A 269 -8.38 -0.07 23.21
N ALA A 270 -8.42 0.72 24.27
CA ALA A 270 -9.46 1.72 24.47
C ALA A 270 -9.57 2.72 23.29
N ILE A 271 -8.44 3.14 22.73
CA ILE A 271 -8.38 4.05 21.57
C ILE A 271 -9.09 3.42 20.37
N GLU A 272 -8.77 2.18 20.04
CA GLU A 272 -9.37 1.49 18.90
C GLU A 272 -10.88 1.33 19.09
N ASN A 273 -11.29 0.85 20.27
CA ASN A 273 -12.69 0.62 20.59
C ASN A 273 -13.51 1.92 20.54
N GLN A 274 -12.95 3.04 21.02
CA GLN A 274 -13.60 4.35 20.95
C GLN A 274 -13.83 4.79 19.50
N VAL A 275 -12.80 4.73 18.64
CA VAL A 275 -12.92 5.12 17.23
C VAL A 275 -13.97 4.27 16.51
N VAL A 276 -13.96 2.96 16.73
CA VAL A 276 -14.95 2.05 16.11
C VAL A 276 -16.38 2.39 16.59
N LEU A 277 -16.55 2.67 17.88
CA LEU A 277 -17.85 3.04 18.45
C LEU A 277 -18.40 4.36 17.89
N GLU A 278 -17.55 5.37 17.75
CA GLU A 278 -17.92 6.67 17.16
C GLU A 278 -18.37 6.55 15.69
N HIS A 279 -17.94 5.47 15.01
CA HIS A 279 -18.25 5.19 13.61
C HIS A 279 -19.09 3.91 13.43
N GLN A 280 -19.98 3.64 14.37
CA GLN A 280 -20.78 2.40 14.41
C GLN A 280 -21.57 2.14 13.12
N VAL A 281 -21.95 3.16 12.37
CA VAL A 281 -22.62 3.02 11.07
C VAL A 281 -21.81 2.19 10.06
N PHE A 282 -20.47 2.30 10.08
CA PHE A 282 -19.61 1.47 9.26
C PHE A 282 -19.53 0.04 9.77
N GLN A 283 -19.53 -0.15 11.10
CA GLN A 283 -19.55 -1.48 11.70
C GLN A 283 -20.81 -2.26 11.29
N GLU A 284 -21.97 -1.60 11.34
CA GLU A 284 -23.24 -2.21 10.91
C GLU A 284 -23.21 -2.54 9.41
N LEU A 285 -22.64 -1.67 8.57
CA LEU A 285 -22.47 -1.95 7.15
C LEU A 285 -21.57 -3.17 6.92
N MET A 286 -20.46 -3.31 7.67
CA MET A 286 -19.57 -4.48 7.56
C MET A 286 -20.29 -5.78 7.95
N LYS A 287 -21.14 -5.76 8.96
CA LYS A 287 -21.99 -6.91 9.37
C LYS A 287 -22.98 -7.28 8.26
N GLN A 288 -23.71 -6.30 7.71
CA GLN A 288 -24.68 -6.53 6.61
C GLN A 288 -24.00 -7.15 5.38
N GLU A 289 -22.77 -6.73 5.08
CA GLU A 289 -22.01 -7.17 3.93
C GLU A 289 -21.13 -8.39 4.21
N ARG A 290 -21.15 -8.93 5.44
CA ARG A 290 -20.39 -10.11 5.90
C ARG A 290 -18.90 -9.99 5.60
N MET A 291 -18.36 -8.79 5.85
CA MET A 291 -16.94 -8.52 5.61
C MET A 291 -16.08 -9.18 6.69
N LYS A 292 -15.05 -9.92 6.30
CA LYS A 292 -14.08 -10.46 7.26
C LYS A 292 -13.21 -9.34 7.82
N ALA A 293 -13.07 -9.30 9.15
CA ALA A 293 -12.10 -8.41 9.79
C ALA A 293 -10.66 -8.82 9.43
N ALA A 294 -9.77 -7.83 9.42
CA ALA A 294 -8.34 -8.02 9.23
C ALA A 294 -7.56 -7.01 10.08
N ARG A 295 -6.26 -7.22 10.18
CA ARG A 295 -5.34 -6.31 10.88
C ARG A 295 -4.34 -5.74 9.88
N ARG A 296 -3.88 -4.51 10.14
CA ARG A 296 -2.86 -3.82 9.33
C ARG A 296 -1.87 -3.10 10.25
N PRO A 297 -0.56 -3.19 10.01
CA PRO A 297 0.42 -2.44 10.78
C PRO A 297 0.15 -0.93 10.77
N LEU A 298 0.26 -0.31 11.95
CA LEU A 298 0.08 1.14 12.16
C LEU A 298 1.18 1.97 11.53
N LEU A 299 2.42 1.60 11.81
CA LEU A 299 3.61 2.23 11.29
C LEU A 299 4.32 1.25 10.35
N MET A 300 5.00 1.79 9.35
CA MET A 300 5.83 1.04 8.44
C MET A 300 7.24 1.59 8.44
N GLN A 301 8.21 0.69 8.34
CA GLN A 301 9.59 1.07 8.06
C GLN A 301 9.93 0.80 6.61
N ALA A 302 10.55 1.79 5.99
CA ALA A 302 11.16 1.61 4.68
C ALA A 302 12.49 0.89 4.86
N LYS A 303 12.66 -0.26 4.18
CA LYS A 303 13.94 -0.97 4.16
C LYS A 303 14.88 -0.33 3.14
N ASP A 304 16.18 -0.36 3.39
CA ASP A 304 17.20 0.19 2.50
C ASP A 304 16.88 1.64 2.12
N PHE A 305 16.47 2.45 3.11
CA PHE A 305 16.08 3.83 2.92
C PHE A 305 17.32 4.70 2.78
N HIS A 306 17.55 5.16 1.55
CA HIS A 306 18.65 6.05 1.18
C HIS A 306 18.12 7.30 0.51
N TRP A 307 18.82 8.42 0.69
CA TRP A 307 18.48 9.68 0.03
C TRP A 307 19.74 10.45 -0.36
N THR A 308 19.59 11.26 -1.40
CA THR A 308 20.66 12.13 -1.90
C THR A 308 20.04 13.40 -2.48
N PHE A 309 20.54 14.56 -2.06
CA PHE A 309 20.18 15.81 -2.71
C PHE A 309 20.96 15.93 -4.03
N VAL A 310 20.27 16.28 -5.08
CA VAL A 310 20.78 16.49 -6.43
C VAL A 310 20.29 17.86 -6.94
N GLU A 311 20.81 18.32 -8.08
CA GLU A 311 20.46 19.64 -8.64
C GLU A 311 18.94 19.78 -8.84
N GLU A 312 18.26 18.73 -9.31
CA GLU A 312 16.82 18.75 -9.58
C GLU A 312 15.96 18.63 -8.32
N GLY A 313 16.50 18.19 -7.18
CA GLY A 313 15.75 17.98 -5.94
C GLY A 313 16.30 16.89 -5.04
N LEU A 314 15.41 16.11 -4.44
CA LEU A 314 15.74 15.03 -3.51
C LEU A 314 15.44 13.67 -4.14
N LYS A 315 16.46 12.85 -4.32
CA LYS A 315 16.32 11.44 -4.69
C LYS A 315 16.13 10.57 -3.46
N LEU A 316 15.12 9.69 -3.52
CA LEU A 316 14.86 8.66 -2.51
C LEU A 316 14.96 7.28 -3.15
N SER A 317 15.54 6.32 -2.44
CA SER A 317 15.44 4.90 -2.78
C SER A 317 15.10 4.10 -1.52
N PHE A 318 14.15 3.17 -1.63
CA PHE A 318 13.69 2.35 -0.50
C PHE A 318 12.83 1.18 -0.96
N TYR A 319 12.62 0.24 -0.06
CA TYR A 319 11.73 -0.89 -0.26
C TYR A 319 10.56 -0.85 0.75
N LEU A 320 9.35 -1.09 0.25
CA LEU A 320 8.15 -1.24 1.08
C LEU A 320 7.50 -2.61 0.86
N PRO A 321 6.98 -3.25 1.93
CA PRO A 321 6.19 -4.46 1.80
C PRO A 321 4.86 -4.18 1.07
N ALA A 322 4.24 -5.24 0.55
CA ALA A 322 2.95 -5.15 -0.12
C ALA A 322 1.89 -4.45 0.75
N GLY A 323 1.05 -3.66 0.11
CA GLY A 323 -0.02 -2.91 0.78
C GLY A 323 0.39 -1.59 1.41
N SER A 324 1.67 -1.21 1.36
CA SER A 324 2.16 0.10 1.80
C SER A 324 2.27 1.08 0.64
N TYR A 325 2.13 2.38 0.93
CA TYR A 325 2.12 3.44 -0.08
C TYR A 325 3.34 4.34 0.05
N ALA A 326 4.10 4.48 -1.02
CA ALA A 326 5.24 5.41 -1.06
C ALA A 326 4.81 6.86 -0.80
N THR A 327 3.60 7.24 -1.23
CA THR A 327 3.03 8.56 -0.98
C THR A 327 2.78 8.85 0.50
N ALA A 328 2.52 7.82 1.32
CA ALA A 328 2.40 7.97 2.77
C ALA A 328 3.75 8.29 3.44
N LEU A 329 4.86 7.74 2.91
CA LEU A 329 6.21 8.13 3.34
C LEU A 329 6.55 9.55 2.88
N VAL A 330 6.33 9.86 1.60
CA VAL A 330 6.66 11.18 1.01
C VAL A 330 5.92 12.30 1.75
N ARG A 331 4.67 12.07 2.15
CA ARG A 331 3.86 13.02 2.93
C ARG A 331 4.54 13.46 4.23
N GLU A 332 5.28 12.58 4.90
CA GLU A 332 5.99 12.90 6.13
C GLU A 332 7.22 13.80 5.91
N LEU A 333 7.72 13.87 4.67
CA LEU A 333 8.93 14.59 4.32
C LEU A 333 8.67 15.98 3.73
N VAL A 334 7.71 16.08 2.80
CA VAL A 334 7.46 17.28 2.01
C VAL A 334 5.97 17.50 1.73
N ASN A 335 5.58 18.75 1.49
CA ASN A 335 4.30 19.11 0.90
C ASN A 335 4.40 19.00 -0.62
N ILE A 336 3.64 18.10 -1.22
CA ILE A 336 3.55 18.00 -2.68
C ILE A 336 2.70 19.15 -3.20
N LYS A 337 3.25 19.88 -4.17
CA LYS A 337 2.57 20.95 -4.92
C LYS A 337 2.15 20.41 -6.28
N GLU A 338 1.02 20.85 -6.78
CA GLU A 338 0.67 20.71 -8.18
C GLU A 338 1.43 21.77 -8.99
N GLU A 339 1.80 21.47 -10.22
CA GLU A 339 2.34 22.47 -11.13
C GLU A 339 1.21 23.46 -11.51
N GLU A 340 1.48 24.77 -11.33
CA GLU A 340 0.57 25.84 -11.77
C GLU A 340 0.53 25.95 -13.30
#